data_094e5a72b1628eccf18be03df8a3537d
#
_entry.id   094e5a72b1628eccf18be03df8a3537d
#
_cell.length_a   1.000
_cell.length_b   1.000
_cell.length_c   1.000
_cell.angle_alpha   90.00
_cell.angle_beta   90.00
_cell.angle_gamma   90.00
#
_symmetry.space_group_name_H-M   'P 1'
#
loop_
_entity.id
_entity.type
_entity.pdbx_description
1 polymer ?
#
loop_
_entity_poly.entity_id
_entity_poly.type
_entity_poly.pdbx_seq_one_letter_code
_entity_poly.pdbx_strand_id
1 'polypeptide(L)'
;VSPPPCRPLAGDRSALVDGSLPPGRRERLLVHLVHCTPCRDDVAELRRVREALRGPAATEAPRELAERLLRIAGEEARTPLRGQPSRRTRPGSRTSRRRRRLRATAAAVAVGTTVVGAGALGWAAAPAAALSAVADPGVRARAELGATLAQLPLVDPAVGAVVAADPADLDGPAPAAGRQPALLGERPLDPVSAVAALRRALTAGGQVGYRGVQDVRTTSATGTLGAAVAVRSVPGQGSTAEVRDALGAVVATSTVPPPGPGRMPDEGAVELLSTHFRLGGWADGQAAGRAAAVVQASRADGSVAARWWVDDATGLLLAQQTFDADGTLRLSAGFAVLEVGTSALDQPAAPTTPVAAVTTAGTALTLSNAPVLSRAGWACDERLAGLALVRLRSDGAAEPGAVHLVYSDGVSTLTVHEQRGLLAAGPEGSSWDTGLGAWTRSGPSALASWQSGDRVFTVTTDGPGALLAAAVASLPHEAPRERTTMERIREGWGTLLADTKG
;
A
#
# COMPACT_ATOMS: atom_id res chain seq x y z
N VAL A 1 -17.47 -10.75 -44.40
CA VAL A 1 -17.99 -10.02 -43.17
C VAL A 1 -16.77 -9.77 -42.33
N SER A 2 -16.33 -8.49 -42.19
CA SER A 2 -15.20 -8.12 -41.34
C SER A 2 -15.58 -8.34 -39.88
N PRO A 3 -14.68 -8.94 -39.06
CA PRO A 3 -14.98 -9.13 -37.62
C PRO A 3 -15.16 -7.78 -36.95
N PRO A 4 -16.07 -7.69 -35.97
CA PRO A 4 -16.29 -6.46 -35.18
C PRO A 4 -15.00 -6.04 -34.47
N PRO A 5 -14.77 -4.75 -34.25
CA PRO A 5 -13.56 -4.24 -33.59
C PRO A 5 -13.41 -4.79 -32.19
N CYS A 6 -12.19 -5.22 -31.80
CA CYS A 6 -11.90 -5.85 -30.51
C CYS A 6 -12.07 -4.91 -29.27
N ARG A 7 -11.97 -3.60 -29.48
CA ARG A 7 -11.99 -2.58 -28.41
C ARG A 7 -13.24 -2.60 -27.53
N PRO A 8 -14.47 -2.68 -28.05
CA PRO A 8 -15.67 -2.70 -27.22
C PRO A 8 -15.85 -3.99 -26.40
N LEU A 9 -15.08 -5.06 -26.68
CA LEU A 9 -15.18 -6.33 -25.99
C LEU A 9 -14.06 -6.56 -24.96
N ALA A 10 -13.21 -5.57 -24.70
CA ALA A 10 -12.06 -5.73 -23.82
C ALA A 10 -12.48 -6.05 -22.36
N GLY A 11 -13.50 -5.37 -21.82
CA GLY A 11 -14.01 -5.63 -20.47
C GLY A 11 -14.84 -6.92 -20.36
N ASP A 12 -15.42 -7.39 -21.47
CA ASP A 12 -16.27 -8.59 -21.46
C ASP A 12 -15.46 -9.91 -21.36
N ARG A 13 -14.14 -9.88 -21.64
CA ARG A 13 -13.29 -11.08 -21.59
C ARG A 13 -13.07 -11.58 -20.16
N SER A 14 -12.80 -10.69 -19.22
CA SER A 14 -12.68 -11.03 -17.79
C SER A 14 -14.02 -11.54 -17.25
N ALA A 15 -15.12 -10.83 -17.53
CA ALA A 15 -16.46 -11.22 -17.13
C ALA A 15 -16.91 -12.57 -17.71
N LEU A 16 -16.41 -12.95 -18.92
CA LEU A 16 -16.64 -14.29 -19.48
C LEU A 16 -15.93 -15.37 -18.66
N VAL A 17 -14.69 -15.12 -18.25
CA VAL A 17 -13.90 -16.06 -17.44
C VAL A 17 -14.48 -16.22 -16.04
N ASP A 18 -14.99 -15.14 -15.45
CA ASP A 18 -15.60 -15.16 -14.12
C ASP A 18 -17.05 -15.67 -14.11
N GLY A 19 -17.64 -15.85 -15.29
CA GLY A 19 -19.02 -16.31 -15.42
C GLY A 19 -20.09 -15.25 -15.14
N SER A 20 -19.70 -13.99 -14.98
CA SER A 20 -20.58 -12.85 -14.65
C SER A 20 -21.19 -12.17 -15.89
N LEU A 21 -20.82 -12.61 -17.12
CA LEU A 21 -21.28 -11.97 -18.36
C LEU A 21 -22.73 -12.31 -18.65
N PRO A 22 -23.62 -11.32 -18.89
CA PRO A 22 -25.01 -11.55 -19.27
C PRO A 22 -25.17 -12.37 -20.55
N PRO A 23 -26.24 -13.19 -20.68
CA PRO A 23 -26.39 -14.17 -21.78
C PRO A 23 -26.19 -13.57 -23.19
N GLY A 24 -26.83 -12.46 -23.50
CA GLY A 24 -26.71 -11.83 -24.83
C GLY A 24 -25.34 -11.24 -25.16
N ARG A 25 -24.59 -10.78 -24.14
CA ARG A 25 -23.18 -10.33 -24.31
C ARG A 25 -22.24 -11.51 -24.44
N ARG A 26 -22.49 -12.57 -23.66
CA ARG A 26 -21.73 -13.82 -23.73
C ARG A 26 -21.77 -14.45 -25.12
N GLU A 27 -22.95 -14.51 -25.72
CA GLU A 27 -23.12 -15.07 -27.06
C GLU A 27 -22.35 -14.28 -28.13
N ARG A 28 -22.47 -12.93 -28.09
CA ARG A 28 -21.71 -12.07 -29.02
C ARG A 28 -20.19 -12.22 -28.87
N LEU A 29 -19.69 -12.32 -27.64
CA LEU A 29 -18.28 -12.52 -27.37
C LEU A 29 -17.84 -13.91 -27.85
N LEU A 30 -18.60 -14.97 -27.62
CA LEU A 30 -18.29 -16.31 -28.10
C LEU A 30 -18.22 -16.39 -29.62
N VAL A 31 -19.14 -15.74 -30.34
CA VAL A 31 -19.09 -15.63 -31.82
C VAL A 31 -17.84 -14.89 -32.27
N HIS A 32 -17.46 -13.79 -31.59
CA HIS A 32 -16.23 -13.06 -31.90
C HIS A 32 -14.97 -13.92 -31.67
N LEU A 33 -14.92 -14.70 -30.61
CA LEU A 33 -13.79 -15.59 -30.29
C LEU A 33 -13.59 -16.71 -31.35
N VAL A 34 -14.60 -17.10 -32.11
CA VAL A 34 -14.46 -18.05 -33.21
C VAL A 34 -13.55 -17.48 -34.29
N HIS A 35 -13.62 -16.18 -34.55
CA HIS A 35 -12.93 -15.52 -35.67
C HIS A 35 -11.73 -14.65 -35.27
N CYS A 36 -11.48 -14.41 -33.97
CA CYS A 36 -10.41 -13.53 -33.52
C CYS A 36 -9.40 -14.27 -32.64
N THR A 37 -8.23 -14.58 -33.21
CA THR A 37 -7.15 -15.27 -32.51
C THR A 37 -6.59 -14.47 -31.33
N PRO A 38 -6.28 -13.15 -31.41
CA PRO A 38 -5.77 -12.40 -30.28
C PRO A 38 -6.72 -12.42 -29.07
N CYS A 39 -8.04 -12.30 -29.28
CA CYS A 39 -9.00 -12.35 -28.19
C CYS A 39 -9.15 -13.75 -27.57
N ARG A 40 -8.94 -14.82 -28.36
CA ARG A 40 -8.87 -16.20 -27.83
C ARG A 40 -7.67 -16.38 -26.91
N ASP A 41 -6.51 -15.88 -27.34
CA ASP A 41 -5.27 -15.99 -26.57
C ASP A 41 -5.38 -15.24 -25.25
N ASP A 42 -5.94 -14.04 -25.24
CA ASP A 42 -6.22 -13.27 -24.02
C ASP A 42 -7.16 -14.02 -23.06
N VAL A 43 -8.25 -14.63 -23.56
CA VAL A 43 -9.17 -15.42 -22.74
C VAL A 43 -8.50 -16.69 -22.20
N ALA A 44 -7.63 -17.33 -22.99
CA ALA A 44 -6.87 -18.49 -22.57
C ALA A 44 -5.85 -18.13 -21.46
N GLU A 45 -5.24 -16.96 -21.54
CA GLU A 45 -4.33 -16.44 -20.51
C GLU A 45 -5.07 -16.12 -19.22
N LEU A 46 -6.20 -15.43 -19.29
CA LEU A 46 -7.03 -15.14 -18.11
C LEU A 46 -7.51 -16.44 -17.41
N ARG A 47 -7.82 -17.50 -18.18
CA ARG A 47 -8.17 -18.81 -17.60
C ARG A 47 -6.99 -19.47 -16.89
N ARG A 48 -5.76 -19.36 -17.45
CA ARG A 48 -4.54 -19.88 -16.81
C ARG A 48 -4.26 -19.15 -15.49
N VAL A 49 -4.38 -17.82 -15.47
CA VAL A 49 -4.24 -17.03 -14.25
C VAL A 49 -5.27 -17.44 -13.20
N ARG A 50 -6.54 -17.57 -13.59
CA ARG A 50 -7.60 -18.03 -12.67
C ARG A 50 -7.32 -19.43 -12.10
N GLU A 51 -6.82 -20.35 -12.91
CA GLU A 51 -6.48 -21.72 -12.48
C GLU A 51 -5.29 -21.70 -11.52
N ALA A 52 -4.27 -20.89 -11.80
CA ALA A 52 -3.12 -20.69 -10.89
C ALA A 52 -3.53 -20.09 -9.54
N LEU A 53 -4.50 -19.19 -9.53
CA LEU A 53 -5.03 -18.57 -8.30
C LEU A 53 -5.95 -19.48 -7.48
N ARG A 54 -6.49 -20.56 -8.08
CA ARG A 54 -7.34 -21.51 -7.35
C ARG A 54 -6.58 -22.39 -6.34
N GLY A 55 -5.26 -22.45 -6.43
CA GLY A 55 -4.44 -23.26 -5.53
C GLY A 55 -4.68 -24.77 -5.63
N PRO A 56 -3.90 -25.62 -4.96
CA PRO A 56 -4.16 -27.03 -4.88
C PRO A 56 -5.42 -27.29 -4.06
N ALA A 57 -6.37 -27.99 -4.66
CA ALA A 57 -7.60 -28.55 -4.13
C ALA A 57 -8.29 -27.74 -3.00
N ALA A 58 -9.37 -27.07 -3.36
CA ALA A 58 -10.27 -26.44 -2.38
C ALA A 58 -10.59 -27.42 -1.25
N THR A 59 -10.37 -27.01 -0.02
CA THR A 59 -10.80 -27.72 1.17
C THR A 59 -12.30 -28.02 1.01
N GLU A 60 -12.68 -29.29 1.11
CA GLU A 60 -14.06 -29.72 0.95
C GLU A 60 -14.94 -28.92 1.92
N ALA A 61 -15.98 -28.25 1.41
CA ALA A 61 -16.85 -27.42 2.23
C ALA A 61 -17.51 -28.30 3.32
N PRO A 62 -17.60 -27.82 4.57
CA PRO A 62 -18.28 -28.55 5.62
C PRO A 62 -19.69 -29.01 5.17
N ARG A 63 -20.04 -30.27 5.38
CA ARG A 63 -21.32 -30.84 4.96
C ARG A 63 -22.53 -30.01 5.43
N GLU A 64 -22.43 -29.47 6.65
CA GLU A 64 -23.47 -28.61 7.22
C GLU A 64 -23.74 -27.33 6.41
N LEU A 65 -22.67 -26.74 5.82
CA LEU A 65 -22.80 -25.57 4.96
C LEU A 65 -23.48 -25.93 3.63
N ALA A 66 -23.12 -27.07 3.04
CA ALA A 66 -23.75 -27.54 1.80
C ALA A 66 -25.24 -27.82 2.01
N GLU A 67 -25.62 -28.50 3.11
CA GLU A 67 -27.02 -28.77 3.45
C GLU A 67 -27.82 -27.48 3.73
N ARG A 68 -27.21 -26.48 4.33
CA ARG A 68 -27.84 -25.19 4.62
C ARG A 68 -28.11 -24.40 3.33
N LEU A 69 -27.18 -24.41 2.38
CA LEU A 69 -27.35 -23.79 1.06
C LEU A 69 -28.40 -24.48 0.22
N LEU A 70 -28.47 -25.83 0.23
CA LEU A 70 -29.50 -26.61 -0.47
C LEU A 70 -30.87 -26.35 0.11
N ARG A 71 -31.01 -26.13 1.42
CA ARG A 71 -32.27 -25.79 2.09
C ARG A 71 -32.79 -24.43 1.62
N ILE A 72 -31.93 -23.40 1.57
CA ILE A 72 -32.28 -22.06 1.08
C ILE A 72 -32.75 -22.13 -0.38
N ALA A 73 -32.01 -22.82 -1.25
CA ALA A 73 -32.41 -23.02 -2.65
C ALA A 73 -33.74 -23.79 -2.80
N GLY A 74 -34.02 -24.74 -1.91
CA GLY A 74 -35.28 -25.50 -1.90
C GLY A 74 -36.48 -24.70 -1.40
N GLU A 75 -36.29 -23.70 -0.56
CA GLU A 75 -37.36 -22.80 -0.09
C GLU A 75 -37.76 -21.79 -1.17
N GLU A 76 -36.82 -21.25 -1.92
CA GLU A 76 -37.10 -20.36 -3.06
C GLU A 76 -37.86 -21.08 -4.20
N ALA A 77 -37.55 -22.36 -4.45
CA ALA A 77 -38.23 -23.16 -5.47
C ALA A 77 -39.67 -23.54 -5.12
N ARG A 78 -40.09 -23.40 -3.85
CA ARG A 78 -41.44 -23.74 -3.39
C ARG A 78 -42.40 -22.55 -3.31
N THR A 79 -41.99 -21.34 -3.62
CA THR A 79 -42.87 -20.18 -3.66
C THR A 79 -43.65 -20.19 -4.96
N PRO A 80 -44.98 -20.50 -4.96
CA PRO A 80 -45.75 -20.60 -6.20
C PRO A 80 -45.97 -19.20 -6.77
N LEU A 81 -45.59 -19.01 -8.02
CA LEU A 81 -45.96 -17.86 -8.84
C LEU A 81 -47.49 -17.77 -8.89
N ARG A 82 -48.07 -16.86 -8.14
CA ARG A 82 -49.50 -16.55 -8.15
C ARG A 82 -49.91 -16.11 -9.54
N GLY A 83 -50.79 -16.94 -10.13
CA GLY A 83 -51.25 -16.82 -11.50
C GLY A 83 -51.91 -15.51 -11.89
N GLN A 84 -51.71 -15.14 -13.12
CA GLN A 84 -52.43 -14.08 -13.81
C GLN A 84 -53.92 -14.42 -13.94
N PRO A 85 -54.85 -13.53 -13.63
CA PRO A 85 -56.26 -13.73 -13.96
C PRO A 85 -56.53 -13.38 -15.42
N SER A 86 -57.07 -14.35 -16.14
CA SER A 86 -57.59 -14.25 -17.49
C SER A 86 -58.74 -13.24 -17.59
N ARG A 87 -58.72 -12.42 -18.64
CA ARG A 87 -59.84 -11.56 -19.07
C ARG A 87 -61.05 -12.38 -19.45
N ARG A 88 -62.19 -12.16 -18.81
CA ARG A 88 -63.54 -12.43 -19.37
C ARG A 88 -64.35 -11.16 -19.36
N THR A 89 -64.82 -10.78 -20.54
CA THR A 89 -65.78 -9.74 -20.85
C THR A 89 -67.18 -10.09 -20.44
N ARG A 90 -67.95 -9.12 -19.90
CA ARG A 90 -69.39 -8.89 -20.19
C ARG A 90 -69.95 -7.60 -19.56
N PRO A 91 -71.00 -7.05 -20.14
CA PRO A 91 -71.36 -5.65 -20.07
C PRO A 91 -72.57 -5.32 -19.16
N GLY A 92 -72.69 -4.06 -18.81
CA GLY A 92 -74.04 -3.55 -18.40
C GLY A 92 -74.09 -2.61 -17.23
N SER A 93 -74.32 -1.34 -17.58
CA SER A 93 -75.22 -0.32 -17.03
C SER A 93 -75.10 0.23 -15.59
N ARG A 94 -75.01 1.60 -15.63
CA ARG A 94 -75.60 2.59 -14.70
C ARG A 94 -75.02 2.72 -13.30
N THR A 95 -74.20 3.77 -13.09
CA THR A 95 -74.54 4.90 -12.19
C THR A 95 -73.34 5.90 -12.16
N SER A 96 -73.61 7.09 -12.61
CA SER A 96 -72.59 8.12 -12.96
C SER A 96 -72.21 9.08 -11.82
N ARG A 97 -72.50 8.80 -10.56
CA ARG A 97 -72.12 9.70 -9.44
C ARG A 97 -71.07 9.14 -8.45
N ARG A 98 -70.81 7.86 -8.50
CA ARG A 98 -69.76 7.23 -7.66
C ARG A 98 -68.39 7.28 -8.30
N ARG A 99 -68.28 7.54 -9.60
CA ARG A 99 -67.03 7.53 -10.38
C ARG A 99 -66.08 8.68 -10.10
N ARG A 100 -66.56 9.83 -9.56
CA ARG A 100 -65.68 10.98 -9.30
C ARG A 100 -64.82 10.84 -8.03
N ARG A 101 -65.33 10.12 -7.00
CA ARG A 101 -64.56 9.90 -5.78
C ARG A 101 -63.56 8.74 -5.93
N LEU A 102 -63.89 7.73 -6.73
CA LEU A 102 -63.01 6.59 -7.01
C LEU A 102 -61.85 6.94 -7.98
N ARG A 103 -62.02 7.96 -8.83
CA ARG A 103 -60.93 8.43 -9.70
C ARG A 103 -59.89 9.28 -8.95
N ALA A 104 -60.27 9.97 -7.91
CA ALA A 104 -59.31 10.72 -7.06
C ALA A 104 -58.46 9.75 -6.18
N THR A 105 -59.05 8.69 -5.67
CA THR A 105 -58.34 7.68 -4.91
C THR A 105 -57.47 6.76 -5.79
N ALA A 106 -57.92 6.42 -7.01
CA ALA A 106 -57.11 5.67 -7.97
C ALA A 106 -55.91 6.49 -8.50
N ALA A 107 -56.05 7.80 -8.68
CA ALA A 107 -54.90 8.67 -9.04
C ALA A 107 -53.94 8.83 -7.91
N ALA A 108 -54.36 8.94 -6.64
CA ALA A 108 -53.48 9.02 -5.49
C ALA A 108 -52.72 7.71 -5.23
N VAL A 109 -53.38 6.56 -5.44
CA VAL A 109 -52.73 5.22 -5.34
C VAL A 109 -51.74 5.02 -6.51
N ALA A 110 -52.09 5.45 -7.74
CA ALA A 110 -51.18 5.33 -8.89
C ALA A 110 -49.96 6.23 -8.75
N VAL A 111 -50.09 7.47 -8.23
CA VAL A 111 -48.96 8.35 -7.93
C VAL A 111 -48.13 7.82 -6.77
N GLY A 112 -48.74 7.29 -5.72
CA GLY A 112 -48.04 6.67 -4.60
C GLY A 112 -47.25 5.42 -5.01
N THR A 113 -47.81 4.56 -5.85
CA THR A 113 -47.11 3.34 -6.35
C THR A 113 -46.00 3.69 -7.35
N THR A 114 -46.14 4.75 -8.16
CA THR A 114 -45.08 5.20 -9.06
C THR A 114 -43.93 5.84 -8.28
N VAL A 115 -44.17 6.64 -7.25
CA VAL A 115 -43.11 7.24 -6.42
C VAL A 115 -42.39 6.18 -5.58
N VAL A 116 -43.12 5.24 -4.97
CA VAL A 116 -42.52 4.12 -4.22
C VAL A 116 -41.78 3.18 -5.17
N GLY A 117 -42.36 2.87 -6.34
CA GLY A 117 -41.70 2.05 -7.37
C GLY A 117 -40.44 2.70 -7.94
N ALA A 118 -40.46 3.99 -8.20
CA ALA A 118 -39.30 4.75 -8.64
C ALA A 118 -38.22 4.81 -7.55
N GLY A 119 -38.61 5.04 -6.30
CA GLY A 119 -37.69 4.99 -5.16
C GLY A 119 -37.05 3.62 -5.00
N ALA A 120 -37.83 2.54 -5.11
CA ALA A 120 -37.33 1.16 -5.00
C ALA A 120 -36.41 0.77 -6.17
N LEU A 121 -36.72 1.22 -7.40
CA LEU A 121 -35.85 0.98 -8.57
C LEU A 121 -34.52 1.75 -8.45
N GLY A 122 -34.56 3.03 -8.04
CA GLY A 122 -33.35 3.80 -7.78
C GLY A 122 -32.50 3.19 -6.64
N TRP A 123 -33.17 2.71 -5.58
CA TRP A 123 -32.49 1.99 -4.49
C TRP A 123 -31.82 0.68 -4.94
N ALA A 124 -32.53 -0.12 -5.74
CA ALA A 124 -32.04 -1.42 -6.22
C ALA A 124 -30.97 -1.27 -7.32
N ALA A 125 -31.02 -0.20 -8.09
CA ALA A 125 -30.03 0.11 -9.11
C ALA A 125 -28.86 0.94 -8.59
N ALA A 126 -28.97 1.47 -7.36
CA ALA A 126 -27.81 2.06 -6.71
C ALA A 126 -26.70 1.01 -6.69
N PRO A 127 -25.53 1.31 -7.25
CA PRO A 127 -24.41 0.41 -7.10
C PRO A 127 -24.31 0.11 -5.62
N ALA A 128 -24.24 -1.16 -5.27
CA ALA A 128 -23.85 -1.57 -3.94
C ALA A 128 -22.36 -1.16 -3.79
N ALA A 129 -22.12 0.14 -3.73
CA ALA A 129 -20.92 0.69 -3.21
C ALA A 129 -21.00 0.53 -1.68
N ALA A 130 -21.16 -0.71 -1.23
CA ALA A 130 -20.56 -1.11 0.01
C ALA A 130 -19.08 -0.80 -0.19
N LEU A 131 -18.61 0.28 0.45
CA LEU A 131 -17.18 0.54 0.55
C LEU A 131 -16.57 -0.78 0.96
N SER A 132 -15.70 -1.34 0.14
CA SER A 132 -15.10 -2.64 0.45
C SER A 132 -14.33 -2.51 1.74
N ALA A 133 -14.45 -3.49 2.62
CA ALA A 133 -13.61 -3.54 3.80
C ALA A 133 -12.14 -3.57 3.35
N VAL A 134 -11.35 -2.67 3.89
CA VAL A 134 -9.90 -2.67 3.66
C VAL A 134 -9.32 -3.87 4.39
N ALA A 135 -8.73 -4.81 3.65
CA ALA A 135 -8.00 -5.92 4.24
C ALA A 135 -6.80 -5.37 5.02
N ASP A 136 -6.49 -5.95 6.17
CA ASP A 136 -5.53 -5.46 7.17
C ASP A 136 -4.57 -4.36 6.66
N PRO A 137 -4.90 -3.08 6.89
CA PRO A 137 -4.10 -1.98 6.36
C PRO A 137 -2.71 -1.91 7.00
N GLY A 138 -2.52 -2.52 8.17
CA GLY A 138 -1.27 -2.49 8.91
C GLY A 138 -0.18 -3.34 8.29
N VAL A 139 -0.49 -4.55 7.85
CA VAL A 139 0.48 -5.44 7.16
C VAL A 139 0.95 -4.79 5.87
N ARG A 140 0.01 -4.28 5.07
CA ARG A 140 0.32 -3.61 3.81
C ARG A 140 1.17 -2.36 4.02
N ALA A 141 0.79 -1.50 4.96
CA ALA A 141 1.49 -0.24 5.21
C ALA A 141 2.94 -0.47 5.71
N ARG A 142 3.18 -1.50 6.55
CA ARG A 142 4.56 -1.88 6.95
C ARG A 142 5.40 -2.30 5.76
N ALA A 143 4.88 -3.21 4.96
CA ALA A 143 5.58 -3.71 3.80
C ALA A 143 5.88 -2.59 2.79
N GLU A 144 4.96 -1.67 2.58
CA GLU A 144 5.14 -0.49 1.72
C GLU A 144 6.15 0.51 2.32
N LEU A 145 6.15 0.73 3.65
CA LEU A 145 7.19 1.54 4.30
C LEU A 145 8.56 0.89 4.14
N GLY A 146 8.70 -0.41 4.40
CA GLY A 146 9.96 -1.13 4.23
C GLY A 146 10.48 -1.06 2.78
N ALA A 147 9.62 -1.30 1.80
CA ALA A 147 9.96 -1.16 0.38
C ALA A 147 10.31 0.30 0.00
N THR A 148 9.69 1.26 0.64
CA THR A 148 10.00 2.69 0.44
C THR A 148 11.37 3.04 1.01
N LEU A 149 11.64 2.64 2.26
CA LEU A 149 12.93 2.87 2.92
C LEU A 149 14.08 2.28 2.12
N ALA A 150 13.93 1.05 1.64
CA ALA A 150 14.95 0.41 0.81
C ALA A 150 15.26 1.16 -0.51
N GLN A 151 14.33 1.97 -0.99
CA GLN A 151 14.49 2.76 -2.22
C GLN A 151 14.88 4.21 -1.96
N LEU A 152 14.88 4.66 -0.70
CA LEU A 152 15.35 6.00 -0.35
C LEU A 152 16.89 6.04 -0.37
N PRO A 153 17.47 7.09 -0.95
CA PRO A 153 18.90 7.30 -0.89
C PRO A 153 19.37 7.45 0.56
N LEU A 154 20.58 7.00 0.86
CA LEU A 154 21.23 7.07 2.19
C LEU A 154 20.49 6.27 3.30
N VAL A 155 19.49 5.48 2.97
CA VAL A 155 18.90 4.47 3.85
C VAL A 155 19.45 3.10 3.46
N ASP A 156 19.94 2.38 4.45
CA ASP A 156 20.45 1.02 4.21
C ASP A 156 19.30 0.07 3.84
N PRO A 157 19.41 -0.72 2.77
CA PRO A 157 18.38 -1.68 2.37
C PRO A 157 17.96 -2.67 3.46
N ALA A 158 18.88 -3.01 4.37
CA ALA A 158 18.59 -3.89 5.50
C ALA A 158 17.56 -3.28 6.47
N VAL A 159 17.56 -1.96 6.63
CA VAL A 159 16.55 -1.24 7.43
C VAL A 159 15.16 -1.46 6.85
N GLY A 160 15.02 -1.33 5.53
CA GLY A 160 13.75 -1.58 4.85
C GLY A 160 13.24 -3.00 5.06
N ALA A 161 14.13 -4.01 5.03
CA ALA A 161 13.76 -5.40 5.27
C ALA A 161 13.28 -5.63 6.72
N VAL A 162 13.97 -5.06 7.73
CA VAL A 162 13.57 -5.18 9.15
C VAL A 162 12.26 -4.47 9.43
N VAL A 163 12.04 -3.29 8.85
CA VAL A 163 10.79 -2.53 9.00
C VAL A 163 9.61 -3.27 8.36
N ALA A 164 9.83 -3.98 7.25
CA ALA A 164 8.81 -4.80 6.59
C ALA A 164 8.45 -6.07 7.34
N ALA A 165 9.38 -6.63 8.14
CA ALA A 165 9.16 -7.84 8.92
C ALA A 165 8.08 -7.67 9.98
N ASP A 166 7.42 -8.77 10.35
CA ASP A 166 6.55 -8.75 11.54
C ASP A 166 7.42 -8.70 12.80
N PRO A 167 7.16 -7.81 13.76
CA PRO A 167 7.88 -7.78 15.02
C PRO A 167 7.91 -9.12 15.76
N ALA A 168 6.85 -9.93 15.64
CA ALA A 168 6.80 -11.26 16.24
C ALA A 168 7.84 -12.24 15.64
N ASP A 169 8.19 -12.06 14.38
CA ASP A 169 9.21 -12.87 13.70
C ASP A 169 10.65 -12.44 14.11
N LEU A 170 10.79 -11.27 14.73
CA LEU A 170 12.05 -10.68 15.17
C LEU A 170 12.34 -10.95 16.66
N ASP A 171 11.45 -11.58 17.40
CA ASP A 171 11.54 -11.87 18.85
C ASP A 171 12.60 -12.94 19.21
N GLY A 172 13.50 -13.25 18.30
CA GLY A 172 14.67 -14.07 18.57
C GLY A 172 15.72 -13.33 19.42
N PRO A 173 16.70 -14.05 20.03
CA PRO A 173 17.82 -13.39 20.68
C PRO A 173 18.50 -12.47 19.67
N ALA A 174 18.59 -11.17 20.02
CA ALA A 174 19.30 -10.21 19.18
C ALA A 174 20.67 -10.79 18.81
N PRO A 175 21.09 -10.72 17.54
CA PRO A 175 22.39 -11.22 17.15
C PRO A 175 23.45 -10.63 18.07
N ALA A 176 24.44 -11.47 18.46
CA ALA A 176 25.54 -11.03 19.30
C ALA A 176 26.10 -9.73 18.69
N ALA A 177 26.18 -8.69 19.53
CA ALA A 177 26.55 -7.38 19.05
C ALA A 177 27.82 -7.45 18.21
N GLY A 178 27.67 -7.29 16.90
CA GLY A 178 28.82 -7.08 16.02
C GLY A 178 29.64 -5.90 16.54
N ARG A 179 30.88 -5.76 16.10
CA ARG A 179 31.72 -4.62 16.52
C ARG A 179 30.98 -3.33 16.14
N GLN A 180 30.53 -2.59 17.15
CA GLN A 180 29.83 -1.32 16.94
C GLN A 180 30.71 -0.37 16.12
N PRO A 181 30.11 0.43 15.20
CA PRO A 181 30.85 1.43 14.48
C PRO A 181 31.47 2.42 15.46
N ALA A 182 32.76 2.69 15.30
CA ALA A 182 33.53 3.56 16.18
C ALA A 182 33.78 4.92 15.55
N LEU A 183 33.80 5.93 16.41
CA LEU A 183 34.16 7.31 16.10
C LEU A 183 35.43 7.61 16.86
N LEU A 184 36.51 7.92 16.16
CA LEU A 184 37.78 8.29 16.80
C LEU A 184 37.78 9.78 17.16
N GLY A 185 37.25 10.64 16.27
CA GLY A 185 36.91 12.03 16.59
C GLY A 185 38.08 13.01 16.56
N GLU A 186 39.25 12.60 16.02
CA GLU A 186 40.45 13.41 16.02
C GLU A 186 40.56 14.37 14.80
N ARG A 187 39.95 14.01 13.66
CA ARG A 187 40.03 14.78 12.42
C ARG A 187 38.65 15.26 11.97
N PRO A 188 38.28 16.51 12.25
CA PRO A 188 36.99 17.05 11.84
C PRO A 188 36.83 17.06 10.32
N LEU A 189 35.61 16.81 9.85
CA LEU A 189 35.19 16.86 8.47
C LEU A 189 34.33 18.10 8.26
N ASP A 190 34.76 18.98 7.36
CA ASP A 190 34.00 20.17 7.01
C ASP A 190 32.70 19.82 6.24
N PRO A 191 31.69 20.73 6.16
CA PRO A 191 30.44 20.47 5.49
C PRO A 191 30.55 20.07 4.02
N VAL A 192 31.49 20.62 3.27
CA VAL A 192 31.70 20.32 1.84
C VAL A 192 32.21 18.89 1.68
N SER A 193 33.18 18.52 2.49
CA SER A 193 33.74 17.16 2.53
C SER A 193 32.70 16.13 3.02
N ALA A 194 31.84 16.50 3.98
CA ALA A 194 30.74 15.66 4.43
C ALA A 194 29.72 15.38 3.30
N VAL A 195 29.31 16.41 2.57
CA VAL A 195 28.46 16.29 1.39
C VAL A 195 29.10 15.42 0.31
N ALA A 196 30.41 15.61 0.05
CA ALA A 196 31.15 14.80 -0.92
C ALA A 196 31.19 13.31 -0.51
N ALA A 197 31.35 13.01 0.78
CA ALA A 197 31.32 11.64 1.29
C ALA A 197 29.94 11.00 1.07
N LEU A 198 28.83 11.70 1.37
CA LEU A 198 27.47 11.19 1.11
C LEU A 198 27.22 10.94 -0.38
N ARG A 199 27.65 11.84 -1.26
CA ARG A 199 27.55 11.64 -2.71
C ARG A 199 28.32 10.42 -3.20
N ARG A 200 29.50 10.15 -2.63
CA ARG A 200 30.26 8.92 -2.91
C ARG A 200 29.46 7.69 -2.47
N ALA A 201 28.82 7.73 -1.30
CA ALA A 201 28.03 6.61 -0.80
C ALA A 201 26.84 6.28 -1.71
N LEU A 202 26.17 7.30 -2.22
CA LEU A 202 25.06 7.15 -3.18
C LEU A 202 25.52 6.49 -4.49
N THR A 203 26.66 6.92 -5.00
CA THR A 203 27.23 6.36 -6.24
C THR A 203 27.72 4.93 -6.04
N ALA A 204 28.44 4.67 -4.96
CA ALA A 204 29.01 3.36 -4.65
C ALA A 204 27.95 2.27 -4.47
N GLY A 205 26.80 2.58 -3.86
CA GLY A 205 25.71 1.65 -3.64
C GLY A 205 25.17 0.99 -4.93
N GLY A 206 25.30 1.66 -6.09
CA GLY A 206 24.90 1.11 -7.38
C GLY A 206 26.02 0.51 -8.23
N GLN A 207 27.29 0.81 -7.89
CA GLN A 207 28.46 0.47 -8.71
C GLN A 207 29.35 -0.60 -8.10
N VAL A 208 29.36 -0.74 -6.77
CA VAL A 208 30.20 -1.70 -6.06
C VAL A 208 29.43 -2.97 -5.79
N GLY A 209 29.99 -4.12 -6.23
CA GLY A 209 29.46 -5.44 -5.87
C GLY A 209 29.91 -5.82 -4.46
N TYR A 210 28.96 -6.26 -3.64
CA TYR A 210 29.26 -6.74 -2.28
C TYR A 210 28.22 -7.73 -1.78
N ARG A 211 28.61 -8.49 -0.77
CA ARG A 211 27.70 -9.28 0.08
C ARG A 211 28.13 -9.14 1.54
N GLY A 212 27.19 -9.37 2.43
CA GLY A 212 27.52 -9.33 3.85
C GLY A 212 26.34 -9.65 4.74
N VAL A 213 26.58 -9.59 6.03
CA VAL A 213 25.57 -9.64 7.06
C VAL A 213 25.61 -8.34 7.84
N GLN A 214 24.46 -7.74 7.99
CA GLN A 214 24.29 -6.52 8.79
C GLN A 214 23.53 -6.82 10.07
N ASP A 215 23.95 -6.20 11.16
CA ASP A 215 23.18 -6.11 12.39
C ASP A 215 22.32 -4.87 12.33
N VAL A 216 21.01 -5.05 12.32
CA VAL A 216 20.04 -3.95 12.38
C VAL A 216 19.35 -3.99 13.73
N ARG A 217 19.30 -2.85 14.42
CA ARG A 217 18.61 -2.68 15.70
C ARG A 217 17.73 -1.45 15.64
N THR A 218 16.50 -1.62 16.12
CA THR A 218 15.53 -0.53 16.25
C THR A 218 15.08 -0.45 17.69
N THR A 219 15.05 0.75 18.24
CA THR A 219 14.58 1.01 19.60
C THR A 219 13.29 1.82 19.53
N SER A 220 12.28 1.36 20.27
CA SER A 220 10.99 2.01 20.41
C SER A 220 10.59 2.07 21.89
N ALA A 221 9.47 2.71 22.20
CA ALA A 221 8.93 2.74 23.56
C ALA A 221 8.63 1.34 24.15
N THR A 222 8.44 0.34 23.30
CA THR A 222 8.17 -1.07 23.69
C THR A 222 9.42 -1.91 23.88
N GLY A 223 10.60 -1.39 23.51
CA GLY A 223 11.88 -2.10 23.63
C GLY A 223 12.76 -2.01 22.38
N THR A 224 13.82 -2.79 22.39
CA THR A 224 14.77 -2.90 21.27
C THR A 224 14.57 -4.23 20.57
N LEU A 225 14.36 -4.18 19.27
CA LEU A 225 14.35 -5.34 18.36
C LEU A 225 15.62 -5.34 17.54
N GLY A 226 16.11 -6.52 17.21
CA GLY A 226 17.32 -6.68 16.39
C GLY A 226 17.22 -7.85 15.44
N ALA A 227 17.82 -7.71 14.28
CA ALA A 227 17.89 -8.77 13.28
C ALA A 227 19.25 -8.80 12.58
N ALA A 228 19.72 -10.01 12.25
CA ALA A 228 20.78 -10.19 11.29
C ALA A 228 20.18 -10.24 9.88
N VAL A 229 20.67 -9.39 8.99
CA VAL A 229 20.17 -9.23 7.64
C VAL A 229 21.25 -9.61 6.64
N ALA A 230 20.99 -10.62 5.82
CA ALA A 230 21.87 -10.95 4.71
C ALA A 230 21.65 -9.96 3.56
N VAL A 231 22.70 -9.27 3.15
CA VAL A 231 22.63 -8.28 2.07
C VAL A 231 23.52 -8.72 0.91
N ARG A 232 23.02 -8.55 -0.30
CA ARG A 232 23.75 -8.77 -1.53
C ARG A 232 23.46 -7.64 -2.52
N SER A 233 24.49 -7.04 -3.09
CA SER A 233 24.38 -6.03 -4.15
C SER A 233 25.17 -6.45 -5.37
N VAL A 234 24.51 -6.37 -6.53
CA VAL A 234 25.11 -6.69 -7.83
C VAL A 234 25.06 -5.44 -8.71
N PRO A 235 26.22 -4.95 -9.17
CA PRO A 235 26.28 -3.76 -10.03
C PRO A 235 25.31 -3.88 -11.22
N GLY A 236 24.50 -2.85 -11.42
CA GLY A 236 23.51 -2.79 -12.49
C GLY A 236 22.28 -3.71 -12.34
N GLN A 237 22.22 -4.56 -11.31
CA GLN A 237 21.08 -5.43 -11.04
C GLN A 237 20.30 -5.03 -9.76
N GLY A 238 20.92 -4.20 -8.92
CA GLY A 238 20.34 -3.77 -7.65
C GLY A 238 20.81 -4.58 -6.45
N SER A 239 20.11 -4.46 -5.32
CA SER A 239 20.45 -5.13 -4.07
C SER A 239 19.26 -5.86 -3.46
N THR A 240 19.56 -6.92 -2.71
CA THR A 240 18.59 -7.68 -1.91
C THR A 240 19.03 -7.72 -0.47
N ALA A 241 18.08 -7.60 0.45
CA ALA A 241 18.30 -7.75 1.88
C ALA A 241 17.24 -8.74 2.43
N GLU A 242 17.71 -9.78 3.11
CA GLU A 242 16.88 -10.86 3.65
C GLU A 242 17.00 -10.92 5.16
N VAL A 243 15.89 -10.80 5.86
CA VAL A 243 15.78 -11.02 7.30
C VAL A 243 15.47 -12.49 7.53
N ARG A 244 16.20 -13.12 8.44
CA ARG A 244 15.97 -14.51 8.82
C ARG A 244 15.59 -14.60 10.29
N ASP A 245 14.65 -15.50 10.59
CA ASP A 245 14.32 -15.86 11.96
C ASP A 245 15.42 -16.69 12.63
N ALA A 246 15.23 -17.03 13.91
CA ALA A 246 16.17 -17.86 14.68
C ALA A 246 16.35 -19.27 14.11
N LEU A 247 15.43 -19.76 13.28
CA LEU A 247 15.48 -21.07 12.61
C LEU A 247 16.13 -20.98 11.23
N GLY A 248 16.48 -19.77 10.76
CA GLY A 248 17.09 -19.50 9.46
C GLY A 248 16.10 -19.37 8.31
N ALA A 249 14.79 -19.38 8.59
CA ALA A 249 13.79 -19.10 7.56
C ALA A 249 13.76 -17.61 7.22
N VAL A 250 13.57 -17.28 5.93
CA VAL A 250 13.42 -15.89 5.48
C VAL A 250 12.04 -15.40 5.85
N VAL A 251 11.95 -14.40 6.71
CA VAL A 251 10.69 -13.79 7.19
C VAL A 251 10.37 -12.47 6.49
N ALA A 252 11.38 -11.78 5.96
CA ALA A 252 11.17 -10.60 5.14
C ALA A 252 12.29 -10.45 4.11
N THR A 253 11.94 -9.85 2.97
CA THR A 253 12.90 -9.53 1.90
C THR A 253 12.63 -8.12 1.39
N SER A 254 13.69 -7.34 1.26
CA SER A 254 13.67 -6.05 0.59
C SER A 254 14.51 -6.11 -0.68
N THR A 255 14.00 -5.55 -1.76
CA THR A 255 14.71 -5.48 -3.04
C THR A 255 14.80 -4.04 -3.50
N VAL A 256 16.01 -3.60 -3.74
CA VAL A 256 16.29 -2.30 -4.38
C VAL A 256 16.54 -2.59 -5.85
N PRO A 257 15.67 -2.15 -6.76
CA PRO A 257 15.92 -2.30 -8.19
C PRO A 257 17.10 -1.45 -8.61
N PRO A 258 17.72 -1.73 -9.76
CA PRO A 258 18.77 -0.87 -10.31
C PRO A 258 18.24 0.55 -10.51
N PRO A 259 19.12 1.56 -10.55
CA PRO A 259 18.73 2.94 -10.82
C PRO A 259 17.88 3.03 -12.08
N GLY A 260 16.70 3.67 -11.97
CA GLY A 260 15.74 3.79 -13.05
C GLY A 260 14.81 4.98 -12.87
N PRO A 261 13.92 5.27 -13.86
CA PRO A 261 12.98 6.38 -13.76
C PRO A 261 12.05 6.19 -12.56
N GLY A 262 11.83 7.26 -11.79
CA GLY A 262 10.98 7.28 -10.60
C GLY A 262 11.68 7.08 -9.25
N ARG A 263 12.99 6.84 -9.26
CA ARG A 263 13.81 6.94 -8.04
C ARG A 263 14.11 8.42 -7.75
N MET A 264 14.17 8.80 -6.46
CA MET A 264 14.64 10.12 -6.08
C MET A 264 16.07 10.31 -6.59
N PRO A 265 16.38 11.41 -7.31
CA PRO A 265 17.76 11.71 -7.71
C PRO A 265 18.66 11.78 -6.48
N ASP A 266 19.86 11.23 -6.58
CA ASP A 266 20.84 11.24 -5.48
C ASP A 266 21.17 12.67 -5.02
N GLU A 267 21.19 13.64 -5.93
CA GLU A 267 21.37 15.07 -5.63
C GLU A 267 20.25 15.61 -4.76
N GLY A 268 18.99 15.26 -5.05
CA GLY A 268 17.81 15.69 -4.26
C GLY A 268 17.83 15.16 -2.83
N ALA A 269 18.41 13.99 -2.58
CA ALA A 269 18.53 13.44 -1.23
C ALA A 269 19.52 14.22 -0.36
N VAL A 270 20.67 14.59 -0.90
CA VAL A 270 21.67 15.39 -0.19
C VAL A 270 21.18 16.83 0.02
N GLU A 271 20.46 17.39 -0.96
CA GLU A 271 19.82 18.70 -0.85
C GLU A 271 18.76 18.70 0.26
N LEU A 272 17.91 17.68 0.31
CA LEU A 272 16.91 17.51 1.36
C LEU A 272 17.54 17.47 2.75
N LEU A 273 18.60 16.66 2.93
CA LEU A 273 19.37 16.63 4.18
C LEU A 273 19.94 17.99 4.55
N SER A 274 20.59 18.67 3.59
CA SER A 274 21.25 19.96 3.81
C SER A 274 20.26 21.08 4.13
N THR A 275 19.01 20.95 3.69
CA THR A 275 17.92 21.88 4.00
C THR A 275 17.43 21.76 5.44
N HIS A 276 17.45 20.55 6.00
CA HIS A 276 16.88 20.26 7.32
C HIS A 276 17.94 20.14 8.42
N PHE A 277 19.19 19.80 8.05
CA PHE A 277 20.26 19.50 9.00
C PHE A 277 21.57 20.21 8.64
N ARG A 278 22.36 20.49 9.67
CA ARG A 278 23.76 20.88 9.49
C ARG A 278 24.63 19.63 9.33
N LEU A 279 25.36 19.54 8.22
CA LEU A 279 26.23 18.41 7.92
C LEU A 279 27.68 18.73 8.33
N GLY A 280 28.35 17.74 8.86
CA GLY A 280 29.76 17.77 9.26
C GLY A 280 30.17 16.36 9.68
N GLY A 281 31.22 16.26 10.51
CA GLY A 281 31.59 14.94 11.04
C GLY A 281 33.09 14.79 11.26
N TRP A 282 33.64 13.61 10.97
CA TRP A 282 35.02 13.22 11.19
C TRP A 282 35.56 12.35 10.05
N ALA A 283 36.83 12.54 9.71
CA ALA A 283 37.49 11.73 8.68
C ALA A 283 38.13 10.45 9.24
N ASP A 284 37.98 10.15 10.52
CA ASP A 284 38.63 9.06 11.24
C ASP A 284 37.60 8.23 12.02
N GLY A 285 36.88 7.40 11.32
CA GLY A 285 35.95 6.42 11.88
C GLY A 285 36.30 5.00 11.47
N GLN A 286 35.67 4.03 12.09
CA GLN A 286 35.78 2.62 11.73
C GLN A 286 34.41 1.95 11.77
N ALA A 287 34.11 1.15 10.74
CA ALA A 287 32.97 0.25 10.72
C ALA A 287 33.32 -1.02 9.92
N ALA A 288 32.83 -2.17 10.33
CA ALA A 288 33.13 -3.45 9.69
C ALA A 288 34.62 -3.77 9.56
N GLY A 289 35.47 -3.27 10.47
CA GLY A 289 36.92 -3.41 10.42
C GLY A 289 37.63 -2.55 9.35
N ARG A 290 36.92 -1.59 8.75
CA ARG A 290 37.40 -0.72 7.67
C ARG A 290 37.46 0.74 8.11
N ALA A 291 38.40 1.51 7.56
CA ALA A 291 38.45 2.96 7.77
C ALA A 291 37.30 3.65 7.05
N ALA A 292 36.71 4.63 7.69
CA ALA A 292 35.55 5.32 7.17
C ALA A 292 35.48 6.78 7.57
N ALA A 293 35.03 7.62 6.66
CA ALA A 293 34.58 8.98 7.01
C ALA A 293 33.20 8.86 7.72
N VAL A 294 33.06 9.60 8.81
CA VAL A 294 31.78 9.67 9.54
C VAL A 294 31.09 10.98 9.24
N VAL A 295 29.96 10.92 8.57
CA VAL A 295 29.12 12.10 8.35
C VAL A 295 28.05 12.17 9.43
N GLN A 296 27.89 13.32 10.05
CA GLN A 296 26.87 13.61 11.04
C GLN A 296 25.90 14.68 10.53
N ALA A 297 24.62 14.40 10.67
CA ALA A 297 23.54 15.38 10.53
C ALA A 297 23.12 15.87 11.91
N SER A 298 23.18 17.18 12.14
CA SER A 298 22.78 17.81 13.41
C SER A 298 21.58 18.71 13.18
N ARG A 299 20.62 18.68 14.12
CA ARG A 299 19.45 19.56 14.14
C ARG A 299 19.84 21.00 14.45
N ALA A 300 18.92 21.93 14.31
CA ALA A 300 19.15 23.35 14.57
C ALA A 300 19.57 23.61 16.03
N ASP A 301 19.09 22.83 16.98
CA ASP A 301 19.45 22.89 18.41
C ASP A 301 20.82 22.26 18.73
N GLY A 302 21.49 21.67 17.74
CA GLY A 302 22.77 21.00 17.88
C GLY A 302 22.68 19.50 18.20
N SER A 303 21.50 18.96 18.51
CA SER A 303 21.34 17.54 18.75
C SER A 303 21.63 16.73 17.48
N VAL A 304 22.13 15.51 17.66
CA VAL A 304 22.45 14.62 16.54
C VAL A 304 21.16 14.00 16.01
N ALA A 305 20.95 14.04 14.70
CA ALA A 305 19.84 13.37 14.02
C ALA A 305 20.26 12.03 13.44
N ALA A 306 21.41 11.98 12.75
CA ALA A 306 21.92 10.78 12.13
C ALA A 306 23.45 10.78 11.99
N ARG A 307 24.01 9.58 11.82
CA ARG A 307 25.40 9.36 11.44
C ARG A 307 25.49 8.28 10.38
N TRP A 308 26.44 8.47 9.44
CA TRP A 308 26.76 7.52 8.38
C TRP A 308 28.25 7.28 8.34
N TRP A 309 28.67 6.02 8.28
CA TRP A 309 30.07 5.61 8.10
C TRP A 309 30.26 5.23 6.64
N VAL A 310 31.01 6.03 5.91
CA VAL A 310 31.29 5.87 4.48
C VAL A 310 32.71 5.33 4.30
N ASP A 311 32.83 4.16 3.70
CA ASP A 311 34.13 3.49 3.47
C ASP A 311 35.09 4.36 2.68
N ASP A 312 36.30 4.57 3.18
CA ASP A 312 37.30 5.41 2.51
C ASP A 312 37.74 4.81 1.17
N ALA A 313 37.84 3.49 1.08
CA ALA A 313 38.35 2.79 -0.09
C ALA A 313 37.31 2.67 -1.23
N THR A 314 36.05 2.39 -0.90
CA THR A 314 35.02 2.07 -1.90
C THR A 314 33.88 3.08 -1.97
N GLY A 315 33.70 3.89 -0.95
CA GLY A 315 32.57 4.77 -0.79
C GLY A 315 31.30 4.09 -0.28
N LEU A 316 31.31 2.78 0.00
CA LEU A 316 30.13 2.08 0.49
C LEU A 316 29.67 2.61 1.85
N LEU A 317 28.36 2.63 2.07
CA LEU A 317 27.78 2.86 3.39
C LEU A 317 28.01 1.62 4.26
N LEU A 318 28.88 1.74 5.28
CA LEU A 318 29.23 0.64 6.17
C LEU A 318 28.32 0.55 7.39
N ALA A 319 27.84 1.68 7.88
CA ALA A 319 26.92 1.76 9.00
C ALA A 319 26.12 3.06 8.99
N GLN A 320 24.94 3.00 9.60
CA GLN A 320 24.01 4.11 9.79
C GLN A 320 23.45 4.09 11.21
N GLN A 321 23.30 5.26 11.80
CA GLN A 321 22.60 5.45 13.08
C GLN A 321 21.66 6.63 12.97
N THR A 322 20.45 6.53 13.57
CA THR A 322 19.54 7.65 13.74
C THR A 322 19.19 7.82 15.22
N PHE A 323 18.93 9.06 15.60
CA PHE A 323 18.72 9.43 17.00
C PHE A 323 17.46 10.28 17.14
N ASP A 324 16.75 10.11 18.25
CA ASP A 324 15.69 11.01 18.67
C ASP A 324 16.24 12.37 19.13
N ALA A 325 15.40 13.34 19.37
CA ALA A 325 15.81 14.67 19.80
C ALA A 325 16.50 14.70 21.18
N ASP A 326 16.20 13.73 22.03
CA ASP A 326 16.81 13.53 23.34
C ASP A 326 18.15 12.79 23.27
N GLY A 327 18.63 12.43 22.07
CA GLY A 327 19.85 11.69 21.85
C GLY A 327 19.74 10.17 21.98
N THR A 328 18.54 9.63 22.20
CA THR A 328 18.31 8.18 22.25
C THR A 328 18.55 7.56 20.88
N LEU A 329 19.37 6.51 20.84
CA LEU A 329 19.63 5.75 19.61
C LEU A 329 18.38 4.98 19.21
N ARG A 330 17.80 5.35 18.06
CA ARG A 330 16.56 4.82 17.54
C ARG A 330 16.78 3.66 16.57
N LEU A 331 17.74 3.84 15.68
CA LEU A 331 18.13 2.86 14.66
C LEU A 331 19.64 2.75 14.62
N SER A 332 20.15 1.54 14.52
CA SER A 332 21.54 1.25 14.16
C SER A 332 21.53 0.11 13.14
N ALA A 333 22.14 0.33 12.00
CA ALA A 333 22.40 -0.67 10.97
C ALA A 333 23.89 -0.64 10.64
N GLY A 334 24.54 -1.80 10.54
CA GLY A 334 25.96 -1.84 10.19
C GLY A 334 26.44 -3.24 9.88
N PHE A 335 27.42 -3.35 9.00
CA PHE A 335 27.99 -4.62 8.62
C PHE A 335 28.75 -5.29 9.78
N ALA A 336 28.33 -6.50 10.14
CA ALA A 336 29.11 -7.41 10.97
C ALA A 336 30.15 -8.16 10.13
N VAL A 337 29.78 -8.54 8.90
CA VAL A 337 30.65 -9.16 7.90
C VAL A 337 30.40 -8.49 6.56
N LEU A 338 31.47 -8.09 5.87
CA LEU A 338 31.38 -7.46 4.55
C LEU A 338 32.48 -8.03 3.64
N GLU A 339 32.08 -8.53 2.49
CA GLU A 339 32.95 -8.92 1.39
C GLU A 339 32.65 -8.05 0.19
N VAL A 340 33.69 -7.41 -0.39
CA VAL A 340 33.56 -6.48 -1.51
C VAL A 340 34.29 -7.04 -2.73
N GLY A 341 33.70 -6.88 -3.90
CA GLY A 341 34.26 -7.27 -5.19
C GLY A 341 33.45 -8.34 -5.91
N THR A 342 33.81 -8.62 -7.16
CA THR A 342 33.11 -9.58 -8.02
C THR A 342 33.19 -11.01 -7.50
N SER A 343 34.32 -11.42 -6.92
CA SER A 343 34.48 -12.74 -6.30
C SER A 343 33.51 -13.00 -5.14
N ALA A 344 33.05 -11.94 -4.48
CA ALA A 344 32.00 -12.05 -3.47
C ALA A 344 30.65 -12.48 -4.05
N LEU A 345 30.44 -12.33 -5.36
CA LEU A 345 29.20 -12.59 -6.07
C LEU A 345 29.15 -13.96 -6.75
N ASP A 346 30.30 -14.65 -6.88
CA ASP A 346 30.43 -15.96 -7.57
C ASP A 346 29.81 -17.12 -6.80
N GLN A 347 29.53 -16.96 -5.50
CA GLN A 347 28.77 -17.95 -4.75
C GLN A 347 27.27 -17.81 -5.04
N PRO A 348 26.60 -18.91 -5.41
CA PRO A 348 25.16 -18.88 -5.64
C PRO A 348 24.44 -18.39 -4.36
N ALA A 349 23.48 -17.50 -4.53
CA ALA A 349 22.55 -17.17 -3.46
C ALA A 349 21.90 -18.47 -2.96
N ALA A 350 21.79 -18.65 -1.66
CA ALA A 350 21.04 -19.78 -1.12
C ALA A 350 19.62 -19.76 -1.74
N PRO A 351 19.08 -20.92 -2.14
CA PRO A 351 17.72 -20.95 -2.69
C PRO A 351 16.75 -20.42 -1.63
N THR A 352 16.22 -19.26 -1.88
CA THR A 352 15.19 -18.64 -1.04
C THR A 352 13.82 -19.06 -1.55
N THR A 353 12.99 -19.58 -0.66
CA THR A 353 11.55 -19.66 -0.93
C THR A 353 11.08 -18.21 -1.09
N PRO A 354 10.46 -17.83 -2.21
CA PRO A 354 10.04 -16.45 -2.38
C PRO A 354 8.98 -16.13 -1.32
N VAL A 355 9.38 -15.42 -0.28
CA VAL A 355 8.43 -14.63 0.51
C VAL A 355 7.87 -13.60 -0.46
N ALA A 356 6.55 -13.48 -0.51
CA ALA A 356 5.90 -12.59 -1.46
C ALA A 356 6.55 -11.21 -1.35
N ALA A 357 7.36 -10.85 -2.35
CA ALA A 357 7.94 -9.52 -2.42
C ALA A 357 6.77 -8.55 -2.51
N VAL A 358 6.56 -7.73 -1.49
CA VAL A 358 5.58 -6.67 -1.58
C VAL A 358 6.13 -5.66 -2.55
N THR A 359 5.75 -5.83 -3.81
CA THR A 359 5.94 -4.80 -4.80
C THR A 359 5.03 -3.64 -4.40
N THR A 360 5.60 -2.45 -4.29
CA THR A 360 4.80 -1.23 -4.10
C THR A 360 3.78 -1.17 -5.23
N ALA A 361 2.52 -1.49 -4.92
CA ALA A 361 1.45 -1.48 -5.88
C ALA A 361 1.19 -0.03 -6.34
N GLY A 362 0.87 0.14 -7.62
CA GLY A 362 0.43 1.42 -8.16
C GLY A 362 1.44 2.10 -9.10
N THR A 363 0.95 3.13 -9.77
CA THR A 363 1.71 3.94 -10.72
C THR A 363 2.38 5.10 -10.00
N ALA A 364 3.68 5.30 -10.22
CA ALA A 364 4.38 6.48 -9.73
C ALA A 364 3.86 7.73 -10.43
N LEU A 365 3.58 8.76 -9.66
CA LEU A 365 3.17 10.07 -10.12
C LEU A 365 4.29 11.08 -9.86
N THR A 366 4.30 12.17 -10.62
CA THR A 366 5.17 13.30 -10.33
C THR A 366 4.59 14.14 -9.20
N LEU A 367 5.43 14.82 -8.43
CA LEU A 367 4.98 15.71 -7.35
C LEU A 367 4.06 16.83 -7.85
N SER A 368 4.19 17.23 -9.11
CA SER A 368 3.28 18.19 -9.76
C SER A 368 1.82 17.72 -9.85
N ASN A 369 1.55 16.43 -9.64
CA ASN A 369 0.18 15.90 -9.55
C ASN A 369 -0.47 16.13 -8.17
N ALA A 370 0.31 16.43 -7.11
CA ALA A 370 -0.22 16.61 -5.77
C ALA A 370 -1.33 17.68 -5.68
N PRO A 371 -1.21 18.88 -6.30
CA PRO A 371 -2.30 19.87 -6.30
C PRO A 371 -3.56 19.40 -7.04
N VAL A 372 -3.44 18.50 -8.02
CA VAL A 372 -4.59 17.94 -8.73
C VAL A 372 -5.34 16.97 -7.83
N LEU A 373 -4.60 16.09 -7.15
CA LEU A 373 -5.18 15.15 -6.19
C LEU A 373 -5.78 15.85 -4.98
N SER A 374 -5.12 16.90 -4.46
CA SER A 374 -5.66 17.70 -3.35
C SER A 374 -7.00 18.35 -3.72
N ARG A 375 -7.14 18.91 -4.94
CA ARG A 375 -8.43 19.43 -5.45
C ARG A 375 -9.49 18.34 -5.63
N ALA A 376 -9.09 17.10 -5.87
CA ALA A 376 -9.97 15.94 -5.91
C ALA A 376 -10.30 15.39 -4.50
N GLY A 377 -9.84 16.07 -3.44
CA GLY A 377 -10.12 15.79 -2.04
C GLY A 377 -9.16 14.81 -1.38
N TRP A 378 -8.03 14.43 -2.01
CA TRP A 378 -6.98 13.63 -1.39
C TRP A 378 -6.07 14.49 -0.50
N ALA A 379 -5.59 13.94 0.62
CA ALA A 379 -4.72 14.65 1.57
C ALA A 379 -3.27 14.73 1.06
N CYS A 380 -3.04 15.45 -0.04
CA CYS A 380 -1.77 15.54 -0.75
C CYS A 380 -1.07 16.90 -0.52
N ASP A 381 -0.79 17.24 0.73
CA ASP A 381 -0.08 18.46 1.08
C ASP A 381 1.43 18.35 0.76
N GLU A 382 2.07 19.45 0.40
CA GLU A 382 3.51 19.50 0.12
C GLU A 382 4.37 19.20 1.36
N ARG A 383 3.82 19.43 2.55
CA ARG A 383 4.46 19.17 3.83
C ARG A 383 3.48 18.55 4.81
N LEU A 384 3.95 17.55 5.58
CA LEU A 384 3.19 16.92 6.65
C LEU A 384 4.08 16.74 7.88
N ALA A 385 3.64 17.23 9.03
CA ALA A 385 4.39 17.15 10.29
C ALA A 385 5.85 17.65 10.18
N GLY A 386 6.10 18.68 9.34
CA GLY A 386 7.42 19.24 9.10
C GLY A 386 8.23 18.56 7.98
N LEU A 387 7.84 17.36 7.55
CA LEU A 387 8.50 16.64 6.47
C LEU A 387 8.03 17.10 5.08
N ALA A 388 8.88 17.03 4.07
CA ALA A 388 8.54 17.34 2.69
C ALA A 388 7.99 16.11 1.95
N LEU A 389 7.00 16.31 1.06
CA LEU A 389 6.53 15.26 0.15
C LEU A 389 7.63 14.94 -0.87
N VAL A 390 8.11 13.69 -0.85
CA VAL A 390 9.22 13.23 -1.70
C VAL A 390 8.79 12.20 -2.75
N ARG A 391 7.65 11.53 -2.55
CA ARG A 391 7.13 10.56 -3.50
C ARG A 391 5.60 10.49 -3.44
N LEU A 392 5.00 10.26 -4.60
CA LEU A 392 3.56 10.15 -4.77
C LEU A 392 3.25 8.97 -5.71
N ARG A 393 2.26 8.15 -5.34
CA ARG A 393 1.78 7.03 -6.14
C ARG A 393 0.25 6.95 -6.08
N SER A 394 -0.37 6.34 -7.09
CA SER A 394 -1.80 6.00 -7.07
C SER A 394 -1.98 4.56 -7.55
N ASP A 395 -3.18 4.01 -7.40
CA ASP A 395 -3.54 2.68 -7.92
C ASP A 395 -3.63 2.61 -9.45
N GLY A 396 -3.35 3.72 -10.15
CA GLY A 396 -3.29 3.80 -11.60
C GLY A 396 -4.63 3.98 -12.29
N ALA A 397 -5.74 4.06 -11.54
CA ALA A 397 -7.05 4.38 -12.09
C ALA A 397 -7.18 5.86 -12.42
N ALA A 398 -8.06 6.23 -13.39
CA ALA A 398 -8.33 7.62 -13.74
C ALA A 398 -8.94 8.39 -12.54
N GLU A 399 -9.78 7.72 -11.76
CA GLU A 399 -10.21 8.15 -10.42
C GLU A 399 -9.58 7.21 -9.39
N PRO A 400 -8.51 7.62 -8.69
CA PRO A 400 -7.82 6.77 -7.75
C PRO A 400 -8.75 6.24 -6.64
N GLY A 401 -8.69 4.95 -6.36
CA GLY A 401 -9.25 4.33 -5.17
C GLY A 401 -8.29 4.37 -3.98
N ALA A 402 -7.00 4.54 -4.25
CA ALA A 402 -5.95 4.66 -3.25
C ALA A 402 -4.81 5.58 -3.72
N VAL A 403 -4.26 6.35 -2.77
CA VAL A 403 -3.10 7.21 -2.95
C VAL A 403 -2.09 6.90 -1.85
N HIS A 404 -0.83 6.81 -2.22
CA HIS A 404 0.29 6.59 -1.31
C HIS A 404 1.27 7.75 -1.41
N LEU A 405 1.51 8.40 -0.28
CA LEU A 405 2.38 9.56 -0.14
C LEU A 405 3.56 9.21 0.77
N VAL A 406 4.73 9.69 0.42
CA VAL A 406 5.94 9.53 1.21
C VAL A 406 6.50 10.90 1.53
N TYR A 407 6.66 11.18 2.81
CA TYR A 407 7.26 12.39 3.34
C TYR A 407 8.57 12.06 4.02
N SER A 408 9.58 12.93 3.86
CA SER A 408 10.87 12.74 4.52
C SER A 408 11.61 14.08 4.72
N ASP A 409 12.51 14.10 5.69
CA ASP A 409 13.53 15.13 5.87
C ASP A 409 14.93 14.62 5.52
N GLY A 410 15.03 13.38 5.02
CA GLY A 410 16.28 12.68 4.72
C GLY A 410 16.80 11.79 5.86
N VAL A 411 16.23 11.89 7.07
CA VAL A 411 16.55 11.05 8.23
C VAL A 411 15.35 10.23 8.66
N SER A 412 14.21 10.88 8.81
CA SER A 412 12.93 10.22 9.14
C SER A 412 12.05 10.13 7.91
N THR A 413 11.29 9.06 7.82
CA THR A 413 10.32 8.83 6.74
C THR A 413 8.95 8.56 7.33
N LEU A 414 7.95 9.16 6.70
CA LEU A 414 6.56 8.97 7.03
C LEU A 414 5.79 8.62 5.75
N THR A 415 4.99 7.57 5.78
CA THR A 415 4.12 7.22 4.66
C THR A 415 2.67 7.38 5.06
N VAL A 416 1.88 7.93 4.14
CA VAL A 416 0.43 8.02 4.26
C VAL A 416 -0.20 7.19 3.16
N HIS A 417 -0.97 6.21 3.56
CA HIS A 417 -1.81 5.44 2.66
C HIS A 417 -3.26 5.88 2.88
N GLU A 418 -3.82 6.55 1.91
CA GLU A 418 -5.21 6.99 1.89
C GLU A 418 -5.96 6.13 0.88
N GLN A 419 -6.98 5.41 1.32
CA GLN A 419 -7.73 4.45 0.51
C GLN A 419 -9.23 4.63 0.71
N ARG A 420 -10.01 4.63 -0.37
CA ARG A 420 -11.48 4.55 -0.28
C ARG A 420 -11.87 3.18 0.24
N GLY A 421 -12.71 3.16 1.27
CA GLY A 421 -13.14 1.91 1.90
C GLY A 421 -13.60 2.09 3.34
N LEU A 422 -13.87 0.97 4.01
CA LEU A 422 -14.24 0.92 5.41
C LEU A 422 -13.17 0.19 6.22
N LEU A 423 -12.78 0.78 7.32
CA LEU A 423 -11.95 0.14 8.34
C LEU A 423 -12.86 -0.75 9.20
N ALA A 424 -12.96 -2.03 8.86
CA ALA A 424 -13.84 -2.97 9.55
C ALA A 424 -13.37 -3.31 10.97
N ALA A 425 -12.05 -3.28 11.20
CA ALA A 425 -11.41 -3.51 12.50
C ALA A 425 -10.06 -2.78 12.53
N GLY A 426 -9.52 -2.58 13.72
CA GLY A 426 -8.13 -2.11 13.86
C GLY A 426 -7.13 -3.11 13.27
N PRO A 427 -5.98 -2.63 12.76
CA PRO A 427 -4.89 -3.50 12.32
C PRO A 427 -4.46 -4.49 13.41
N GLU A 428 -3.99 -5.67 13.02
CA GLU A 428 -3.52 -6.67 13.97
C GLU A 428 -2.42 -6.11 14.90
N GLY A 429 -2.53 -6.40 16.20
CA GLY A 429 -1.61 -5.92 17.22
C GLY A 429 -1.71 -4.41 17.53
N SER A 430 -2.73 -3.71 17.03
CA SER A 430 -2.98 -2.30 17.36
C SER A 430 -3.96 -2.15 18.53
N SER A 431 -3.90 -1.02 19.22
CA SER A 431 -4.84 -0.59 20.26
C SER A 431 -5.44 0.78 19.89
N TRP A 432 -6.67 1.00 20.33
CA TRP A 432 -7.33 2.29 20.10
C TRP A 432 -6.74 3.36 21.01
N ASP A 433 -6.21 4.42 20.41
CA ASP A 433 -5.75 5.62 21.12
C ASP A 433 -6.82 6.70 21.04
N THR A 434 -7.42 7.01 22.21
CA THR A 434 -8.50 8.01 22.30
C THR A 434 -8.02 9.44 22.08
N GLY A 435 -6.75 9.72 22.37
CA GLY A 435 -6.15 11.03 22.16
C GLY A 435 -5.91 11.35 20.70
N LEU A 436 -5.55 10.33 19.92
CA LEU A 436 -5.32 10.44 18.48
C LEU A 436 -6.57 10.12 17.65
N GLY A 437 -7.59 9.46 18.23
CA GLY A 437 -8.76 8.99 17.50
C GLY A 437 -8.40 7.94 16.42
N ALA A 438 -7.40 7.11 16.69
CA ALA A 438 -6.84 6.16 15.75
C ALA A 438 -6.44 4.84 16.41
N TRP A 439 -6.43 3.75 15.67
CA TRP A 439 -5.76 2.51 16.06
C TRP A 439 -4.26 2.69 15.91
N THR A 440 -3.51 2.48 16.98
CA THR A 440 -2.07 2.69 16.98
C THR A 440 -1.32 1.42 17.34
N ARG A 441 -0.11 1.27 16.79
CA ARG A 441 0.84 0.24 17.15
C ARG A 441 2.24 0.82 17.20
N SER A 442 2.95 0.53 18.29
CA SER A 442 4.36 0.84 18.46
C SER A 442 5.22 -0.31 17.90
N GLY A 443 6.47 -0.01 17.52
CA GLY A 443 7.41 -1.01 16.98
C GLY A 443 8.50 -0.35 16.13
N PRO A 444 9.26 -1.16 15.36
CA PRO A 444 10.26 -0.65 14.40
C PRO A 444 9.67 0.34 13.40
N SER A 445 8.39 0.12 13.04
CA SER A 445 7.54 1.07 12.35
C SER A 445 6.33 1.40 13.23
N ALA A 446 6.25 2.63 13.73
CA ALA A 446 5.04 3.08 14.39
C ALA A 446 3.93 3.28 13.36
N LEU A 447 2.70 2.88 13.72
CA LEU A 447 1.56 2.87 12.82
C LEU A 447 0.34 3.51 13.49
N ALA A 448 -0.43 4.28 12.72
CA ALA A 448 -1.78 4.71 13.07
C ALA A 448 -2.73 4.46 11.91
N SER A 449 -3.96 3.98 12.20
CA SER A 449 -5.00 3.79 11.18
C SER A 449 -6.37 4.20 11.71
N TRP A 450 -7.15 4.92 10.89
CA TRP A 450 -8.50 5.37 11.26
C TRP A 450 -9.38 5.57 10.04
N GLN A 451 -10.67 5.65 10.30
CA GLN A 451 -11.68 6.01 9.31
C GLN A 451 -11.88 7.53 9.30
N SER A 452 -11.88 8.14 8.13
CA SER A 452 -12.31 9.53 7.93
C SER A 452 -13.25 9.60 6.72
N GLY A 453 -14.51 9.91 6.97
CA GLY A 453 -15.53 9.92 5.92
C GLY A 453 -15.69 8.56 5.24
N ASP A 454 -15.43 8.49 3.93
CA ASP A 454 -15.46 7.28 3.10
C ASP A 454 -14.06 6.69 2.85
N ARG A 455 -13.04 7.13 3.62
CA ARG A 455 -11.64 6.76 3.44
C ARG A 455 -11.03 6.19 4.69
N VAL A 456 -10.11 5.29 4.50
CA VAL A 456 -9.22 4.76 5.53
C VAL A 456 -7.86 5.42 5.36
N PHE A 457 -7.38 6.04 6.41
CA PHE A 457 -6.03 6.54 6.52
C PHE A 457 -5.17 5.52 7.27
N THR A 458 -3.98 5.26 6.74
CA THR A 458 -2.96 4.49 7.44
C THR A 458 -1.64 5.22 7.32
N VAL A 459 -1.11 5.63 8.45
CA VAL A 459 0.16 6.37 8.56
C VAL A 459 1.18 5.46 9.20
N THR A 460 2.35 5.34 8.59
CA THR A 460 3.49 4.62 9.18
C THR A 460 4.76 5.46 9.13
N THR A 461 5.62 5.30 10.11
CA THR A 461 6.89 6.01 10.17
C THR A 461 7.98 5.18 10.85
N ASP A 462 9.21 5.36 10.41
CA ASP A 462 10.43 4.95 11.11
C ASP A 462 10.90 6.02 12.10
N GLY A 463 10.27 7.20 12.10
CA GLY A 463 10.56 8.34 12.96
C GLY A 463 9.98 8.20 14.38
N PRO A 464 10.19 9.18 15.26
CA PRO A 464 9.70 9.17 16.64
C PRO A 464 8.16 9.15 16.71
N GLY A 465 7.60 8.62 17.80
CA GLY A 465 6.15 8.59 18.00
C GLY A 465 5.48 9.97 17.98
N ALA A 466 6.21 11.02 18.36
CA ALA A 466 5.74 12.41 18.26
C ALA A 466 5.51 12.82 16.79
N LEU A 467 6.32 12.32 15.84
CA LEU A 467 6.12 12.56 14.41
C LEU A 467 4.82 11.90 13.91
N LEU A 468 4.57 10.65 14.33
CA LEU A 468 3.31 9.97 14.03
C LEU A 468 2.11 10.76 14.55
N ALA A 469 2.16 11.18 15.82
CA ALA A 469 1.08 11.94 16.46
C ALA A 469 0.82 13.27 15.75
N ALA A 470 1.87 14.00 15.37
CA ALA A 470 1.75 15.26 14.63
C ALA A 470 1.15 15.04 13.22
N ALA A 471 1.52 13.97 12.54
CA ALA A 471 0.97 13.62 11.24
C ALA A 471 -0.52 13.26 11.34
N VAL A 472 -0.90 12.42 12.30
CA VAL A 472 -2.30 12.03 12.55
C VAL A 472 -3.15 13.27 12.86
N ALA A 473 -2.68 14.16 13.72
CA ALA A 473 -3.40 15.39 14.07
C ALA A 473 -3.58 16.37 12.89
N SER A 474 -2.73 16.29 11.88
CA SER A 474 -2.77 17.18 10.71
C SER A 474 -3.66 16.62 9.58
N LEU A 475 -4.05 15.37 9.63
CA LEU A 475 -4.85 14.71 8.61
C LEU A 475 -6.35 14.71 8.97
N PRO A 476 -7.26 14.51 8.01
CA PRO A 476 -8.70 14.57 8.24
C PRO A 476 -9.21 13.51 9.24
N HIS A 477 -10.16 13.93 10.12
CA HIS A 477 -10.89 13.08 11.06
C HIS A 477 -12.40 13.34 10.94
N GLU A 478 -12.92 13.20 9.72
CA GLU A 478 -14.35 13.36 9.47
C GLU A 478 -15.14 12.15 9.98
N ALA A 479 -16.31 12.40 10.58
CA ALA A 479 -17.22 11.33 10.94
C ALA A 479 -17.59 10.51 9.69
N PRO A 480 -17.75 9.17 9.81
CA PRO A 480 -18.21 8.35 8.69
C PRO A 480 -19.51 8.92 8.11
N ARG A 481 -19.52 9.18 6.80
CA ARG A 481 -20.73 9.64 6.11
C ARG A 481 -21.67 8.45 5.95
N GLU A 482 -22.75 8.44 6.73
CA GLU A 482 -23.89 7.60 6.42
C GLU A 482 -24.60 8.16 5.16
N ARG A 483 -24.58 7.40 4.08
CA ARG A 483 -25.33 7.77 2.88
C ARG A 483 -26.81 7.81 3.21
N THR A 484 -27.46 8.94 3.02
CA THR A 484 -28.90 9.07 3.17
C THR A 484 -29.61 8.20 2.14
N THR A 485 -30.80 7.70 2.50
CA THR A 485 -31.66 6.93 1.57
C THR A 485 -31.90 7.69 0.25
N MET A 486 -32.01 9.01 0.31
CA MET A 486 -32.24 9.86 -0.86
C MET A 486 -31.02 9.94 -1.78
N GLU A 487 -29.82 10.06 -1.24
CA GLU A 487 -28.56 10.03 -2.02
C GLU A 487 -28.41 8.69 -2.74
N ARG A 488 -28.68 7.58 -2.06
CA ARG A 488 -28.63 6.25 -2.63
C ARG A 488 -29.63 6.07 -3.78
N ILE A 489 -30.87 6.57 -3.64
CA ILE A 489 -31.87 6.54 -4.69
C ILE A 489 -31.41 7.39 -5.90
N ARG A 490 -30.83 8.57 -5.66
CA ARG A 490 -30.37 9.46 -6.72
C ARG A 490 -29.19 8.89 -7.50
N GLU A 491 -28.23 8.26 -6.83
CA GLU A 491 -27.12 7.56 -7.47
C GLU A 491 -27.60 6.40 -8.34
N GLY A 492 -28.53 5.59 -7.84
CA GLY A 492 -29.13 4.49 -8.61
C GLY A 492 -29.84 4.97 -9.88
N TRP A 493 -30.51 6.10 -9.84
CA TRP A 493 -31.09 6.73 -11.04
C TRP A 493 -30.02 7.25 -11.99
N GLY A 494 -28.92 7.81 -11.46
CA GLY A 494 -27.76 8.22 -12.27
C GLY A 494 -27.17 7.05 -13.06
N THR A 495 -27.02 5.88 -12.41
CA THR A 495 -26.52 4.66 -13.05
C THR A 495 -27.47 4.14 -14.13
N LEU A 496 -28.79 4.09 -13.84
CA LEU A 496 -29.79 3.64 -14.82
C LEU A 496 -29.86 4.55 -16.04
N LEU A 497 -29.73 5.87 -15.86
CA LEU A 497 -29.77 6.85 -16.95
C LEU A 497 -28.47 6.88 -17.77
N ALA A 498 -27.32 6.55 -17.17
CA ALA A 498 -26.06 6.38 -17.88
C ALA A 498 -26.07 5.14 -18.78
N ASP A 499 -26.63 4.01 -18.29
CA ASP A 499 -26.73 2.76 -19.04
C ASP A 499 -27.72 2.85 -20.24
N THR A 500 -28.65 3.81 -20.22
CA THR A 500 -29.60 4.02 -21.33
C THR A 500 -29.04 4.90 -22.45
N LYS A 501 -27.87 5.54 -22.27
CA LYS A 501 -27.23 6.42 -23.25
C LYS A 501 -26.07 5.75 -24.01
N GLY A 502 -25.71 4.52 -23.70
CA GLY A 502 -24.73 3.68 -24.38
C GLY A 502 -25.42 2.56 -25.17
#